data_570cf3ecc37ac46a5a41270b2c8b786a
#
_entry.id   570cf3ecc37ac46a5a41270b2c8b786a
#
_cell.length_a   1.000
_cell.length_b   1.000
_cell.length_c   1.000
_cell.angle_alpha   90.00
_cell.angle_beta   90.00
_cell.angle_gamma   90.00
#
_symmetry.space_group_name_H-M   'P 1'
#
loop_
_entity.id
_entity.type
_entity.pdbx_description
1 polymer ?
#
loop_
_entity_poly.entity_id
_entity_poly.type
_entity_poly.pdbx_seq_one_letter_code
_entity_poly.pdbx_strand_id
1 'polypeptide(L)'
;DIFKQKIFTGDKKQMLFFWKAIKNMNKYISVFLIFFLNACISPSGYLSSDNSTSYYFDATNGSDDNNGTSPDKAWKNLAKTRGLKLSPGDKILLKKGETFIGELYLNGTGTAEAPIIIDGYGDKGHDPCIIGYDQSPYAVYVYNSSQITIQNLEIVNTGKDRLPGRTGV
;
A
#
# COMPACT_ATOMS: atom_id res chain seq x y z
N ASP A 1 -38.18 -45.42 -24.56
CA ASP A 1 -39.56 -45.44 -25.13
C ASP A 1 -40.71 -45.63 -24.12
N ILE A 2 -40.37 -45.99 -22.88
CA ILE A 2 -41.41 -46.24 -21.83
C ILE A 2 -41.77 -44.93 -21.08
N PHE A 3 -40.97 -43.89 -21.19
CA PHE A 3 -41.24 -42.60 -20.52
C PHE A 3 -42.16 -41.64 -21.29
N LYS A 4 -42.40 -41.88 -22.58
CA LYS A 4 -43.27 -41.02 -23.40
C LYS A 4 -44.75 -41.32 -23.35
N GLN A 5 -45.19 -42.48 -22.82
CA GLN A 5 -46.62 -42.93 -22.88
C GLN A 5 -47.41 -42.60 -21.61
N LYS A 6 -46.89 -42.03 -20.54
CA LYS A 6 -47.64 -41.87 -19.28
C LYS A 6 -48.02 -40.43 -18.93
N ILE A 7 -47.84 -39.47 -19.84
CA ILE A 7 -48.13 -38.04 -19.56
C ILE A 7 -49.37 -37.51 -20.32
N PHE A 8 -50.05 -38.31 -21.08
CA PHE A 8 -51.10 -37.79 -21.96
C PHE A 8 -52.50 -38.48 -21.78
N THR A 9 -53.13 -38.28 -20.60
CA THR A 9 -54.59 -38.45 -20.41
C THR A 9 -55.12 -37.29 -19.54
N GLY A 10 -54.84 -36.03 -19.94
CA GLY A 10 -55.38 -34.86 -19.26
C GLY A 10 -56.15 -33.97 -20.23
N ASP A 11 -57.29 -33.49 -19.80
CA ASP A 11 -58.18 -32.55 -20.46
C ASP A 11 -57.42 -31.39 -21.13
N LYS A 12 -57.84 -30.99 -22.35
CA LYS A 12 -57.19 -29.87 -23.09
C LYS A 12 -57.07 -28.59 -22.29
N LYS A 13 -57.91 -28.35 -21.30
CA LYS A 13 -57.82 -27.22 -20.40
C LYS A 13 -56.60 -27.30 -19.44
N GLN A 14 -56.27 -28.49 -18.96
CA GLN A 14 -55.07 -28.68 -18.11
C GLN A 14 -53.80 -28.51 -18.91
N MET A 15 -53.77 -28.94 -20.16
CA MET A 15 -52.61 -28.74 -21.04
C MET A 15 -52.35 -27.27 -21.34
N LEU A 16 -53.42 -26.48 -21.55
CA LEU A 16 -53.27 -25.03 -21.76
C LEU A 16 -52.74 -24.32 -20.51
N PHE A 17 -53.13 -24.78 -19.32
CA PHE A 17 -52.67 -24.23 -18.06
C PHE A 17 -51.19 -24.55 -17.82
N PHE A 18 -50.75 -25.76 -18.07
CA PHE A 18 -49.37 -26.18 -18.02
C PHE A 18 -48.49 -25.42 -19.03
N TRP A 19 -48.96 -25.23 -20.24
CA TRP A 19 -48.23 -24.49 -21.28
C TRP A 19 -48.10 -23.01 -20.97
N LYS A 20 -49.10 -22.39 -20.35
CA LYS A 20 -49.03 -21.02 -19.84
C LYS A 20 -48.04 -20.91 -18.66
N ALA A 21 -48.04 -21.88 -17.76
CA ALA A 21 -47.11 -21.91 -16.63
C ALA A 21 -45.66 -22.06 -17.09
N ILE A 22 -45.37 -22.93 -18.08
CA ILE A 22 -44.03 -23.13 -18.65
C ILE A 22 -43.56 -21.86 -19.40
N LYS A 23 -44.45 -21.21 -20.16
CA LYS A 23 -44.12 -19.94 -20.83
C LYS A 23 -43.78 -18.81 -19.85
N ASN A 24 -44.50 -18.73 -18.74
CA ASN A 24 -44.19 -17.76 -17.69
C ASN A 24 -42.89 -18.12 -16.94
N MET A 25 -42.64 -19.39 -16.69
CA MET A 25 -41.41 -19.86 -16.04
C MET A 25 -40.16 -19.53 -16.88
N ASN A 26 -40.21 -19.70 -18.19
CA ASN A 26 -39.10 -19.31 -19.08
C ASN A 26 -38.80 -17.80 -19.06
N LYS A 27 -39.83 -16.97 -18.86
CA LYS A 27 -39.66 -15.53 -18.72
C LYS A 27 -38.90 -15.14 -17.44
N TYR A 28 -39.11 -15.86 -16.33
CA TYR A 28 -38.45 -15.61 -15.08
C TYR A 28 -37.07 -16.30 -15.01
N ILE A 29 -36.89 -17.45 -15.63
CA ILE A 29 -35.59 -18.12 -15.76
C ILE A 29 -34.62 -17.26 -16.56
N SER A 30 -35.06 -16.59 -17.64
CA SER A 30 -34.23 -15.68 -18.40
C SER A 30 -33.75 -14.45 -17.56
N VAL A 31 -34.68 -13.92 -16.75
CA VAL A 31 -34.32 -12.76 -15.84
C VAL A 31 -33.44 -13.24 -14.69
N PHE A 32 -33.67 -14.43 -14.16
CA PHE A 32 -32.86 -15.00 -13.08
C PHE A 32 -31.46 -15.39 -13.57
N LEU A 33 -31.32 -15.90 -14.79
CA LEU A 33 -30.01 -16.21 -15.38
C LEU A 33 -29.19 -14.97 -15.67
N ILE A 34 -29.81 -13.84 -16.04
CA ILE A 34 -29.14 -12.57 -16.26
C ILE A 34 -28.67 -11.97 -14.92
N PHE A 35 -29.44 -12.19 -13.84
CA PHE A 35 -29.01 -11.73 -12.50
C PHE A 35 -27.86 -12.57 -11.93
N PHE A 36 -27.77 -13.87 -12.24
CA PHE A 36 -26.65 -14.70 -11.78
C PHE A 36 -25.38 -14.53 -12.62
N LEU A 37 -25.48 -14.09 -13.88
CA LEU A 37 -24.30 -13.84 -14.72
C LEU A 37 -23.60 -12.50 -14.39
N ASN A 38 -24.26 -11.58 -13.69
CA ASN A 38 -23.62 -10.36 -13.20
C ASN A 38 -23.09 -10.46 -11.75
N ALA A 39 -23.26 -11.59 -11.08
CA ALA A 39 -22.85 -11.77 -9.69
C ALA A 39 -21.50 -12.47 -9.53
N CYS A 40 -20.74 -12.69 -10.58
CA CYS A 40 -19.47 -13.39 -10.46
C CYS A 40 -18.43 -12.93 -11.47
N ILE A 41 -18.04 -11.69 -11.41
CA ILE A 41 -16.66 -11.27 -11.63
C ILE A 41 -16.45 -10.07 -10.70
N SER A 42 -16.46 -10.30 -9.42
CA SER A 42 -15.57 -9.56 -8.56
C SER A 42 -14.20 -10.16 -8.85
N PRO A 43 -13.23 -9.40 -9.37
CA PRO A 43 -11.85 -9.82 -9.24
C PRO A 43 -11.69 -10.06 -7.74
N SER A 44 -11.22 -11.23 -7.38
CA SER A 44 -10.80 -11.53 -6.01
C SER A 44 -9.90 -10.38 -5.61
N GLY A 45 -10.48 -9.35 -4.99
CA GLY A 45 -9.72 -8.43 -4.21
C GLY A 45 -9.05 -9.32 -3.19
N TYR A 46 -7.80 -9.66 -3.43
CA TYR A 46 -6.91 -9.95 -2.34
C TYR A 46 -7.14 -8.79 -1.39
N LEU A 47 -7.81 -9.03 -0.28
CA LEU A 47 -7.68 -8.22 0.90
C LEU A 47 -6.21 -8.42 1.29
N SER A 48 -5.34 -7.72 0.59
CA SER A 48 -4.07 -7.33 1.09
C SER A 48 -4.45 -6.58 2.37
N SER A 49 -4.33 -7.24 3.51
CA SER A 49 -4.26 -6.51 4.76
C SER A 49 -3.06 -5.60 4.55
N ASP A 50 -3.34 -4.34 4.30
CA ASP A 50 -2.31 -3.33 4.16
C ASP A 50 -1.69 -3.16 5.56
N ASN A 51 -0.77 -4.05 5.88
CA ASN A 51 0.01 -4.01 7.12
C ASN A 51 1.16 -3.01 7.00
N SER A 52 1.10 -2.09 6.03
CA SER A 52 2.11 -1.06 5.85
C SER A 52 2.11 -0.10 7.04
N THR A 53 3.29 0.25 7.50
CA THR A 53 3.50 1.19 8.60
C THR A 53 4.08 2.48 8.07
N SER A 54 3.56 3.62 8.54
CA SER A 54 4.15 4.92 8.31
C SER A 54 4.92 5.38 9.55
N TYR A 55 6.21 5.66 9.38
CA TYR A 55 7.09 6.18 10.41
C TYR A 55 7.33 7.66 10.20
N TYR A 56 7.08 8.46 11.21
CA TYR A 56 7.13 9.92 11.17
C TYR A 56 8.34 10.46 11.91
N PHE A 57 9.01 11.46 11.33
CA PHE A 57 10.15 12.17 11.90
C PHE A 57 9.90 13.67 11.94
N ASP A 58 10.13 14.29 13.10
CA ASP A 58 10.00 15.73 13.35
C ASP A 58 11.25 16.15 14.13
N ALA A 59 12.21 16.78 13.47
CA ALA A 59 13.50 17.15 14.08
C ALA A 59 13.36 18.19 15.19
N THR A 60 12.30 19.00 15.15
CA THR A 60 12.05 20.07 16.12
C THR A 60 11.28 19.56 17.34
N ASN A 61 10.11 18.94 17.11
CA ASN A 61 9.15 18.60 18.17
C ASN A 61 9.05 17.10 18.46
N GLY A 62 9.71 16.26 17.69
CA GLY A 62 9.73 14.81 17.87
C GLY A 62 10.45 14.39 19.16
N SER A 63 10.21 13.16 19.60
CA SER A 63 10.92 12.52 20.71
C SER A 63 11.22 11.06 20.35
N ASP A 64 12.44 10.63 20.67
CA ASP A 64 12.84 9.24 20.43
C ASP A 64 12.21 8.24 21.40
N ASP A 65 11.53 8.73 22.43
CA ASP A 65 10.69 7.92 23.33
C ASP A 65 9.31 7.57 22.72
N ASN A 66 8.94 8.25 21.65
CA ASN A 66 7.70 7.98 20.91
C ASN A 66 7.78 6.67 20.12
N ASN A 67 6.64 6.23 19.60
CA ASN A 67 6.58 5.04 18.72
C ASN A 67 6.80 5.36 17.23
N GLY A 68 6.79 6.64 16.83
CA GLY A 68 7.04 7.08 15.46
C GLY A 68 5.88 6.83 14.48
N THR A 69 4.72 6.32 14.90
CA THR A 69 3.67 5.85 13.98
C THR A 69 2.58 6.88 13.66
N SER A 70 2.73 8.10 14.16
CA SER A 70 1.84 9.24 13.81
C SER A 70 2.62 10.56 13.88
N PRO A 71 2.15 11.63 13.23
CA PRO A 71 2.79 12.95 13.31
C PRO A 71 2.95 13.46 14.74
N ASP A 72 1.98 13.23 15.61
CA ASP A 72 2.02 13.66 17.03
C ASP A 72 2.95 12.80 17.90
N LYS A 73 3.36 11.65 17.40
CA LYS A 73 4.27 10.71 18.04
C LYS A 73 5.52 10.47 17.20
N ALA A 74 5.91 11.49 16.44
CA ALA A 74 7.08 11.42 15.57
C ALA A 74 8.39 11.23 16.39
N TRP A 75 9.34 10.54 15.80
CA TRP A 75 10.71 10.48 16.29
C TRP A 75 11.49 11.74 15.95
N LYS A 76 12.50 12.03 16.75
CA LYS A 76 13.37 13.18 16.54
C LYS A 76 14.57 12.87 15.65
N ASN A 77 15.23 11.77 15.91
CA ASN A 77 16.53 11.46 15.31
C ASN A 77 16.43 10.34 14.25
N LEU A 78 17.11 10.53 13.12
CA LEU A 78 17.20 9.51 12.06
C LEU A 78 17.84 8.20 12.55
N ALA A 79 18.61 8.22 13.64
CA ALA A 79 19.18 7.02 14.24
C ALA A 79 18.15 5.93 14.55
N LYS A 80 16.89 6.28 14.75
CA LYS A 80 15.79 5.33 14.96
C LYS A 80 15.59 4.39 13.75
N THR A 81 15.95 4.83 12.56
CA THR A 81 15.83 4.00 11.35
C THR A 81 16.75 2.79 11.35
N ARG A 82 17.86 2.81 12.10
CA ARG A 82 18.78 1.65 12.23
C ARG A 82 18.12 0.42 12.84
N GLY A 83 17.08 0.61 13.65
CA GLY A 83 16.31 -0.46 14.26
C GLY A 83 15.14 -0.97 13.41
N LEU A 84 14.85 -0.34 12.28
CA LEU A 84 13.74 -0.70 11.43
C LEU A 84 14.14 -1.80 10.43
N LYS A 85 13.24 -2.75 10.26
CA LYS A 85 13.20 -3.64 9.10
C LYS A 85 11.92 -3.35 8.33
N LEU A 86 12.07 -2.64 7.23
CA LEU A 86 10.94 -2.16 6.45
C LEU A 86 10.33 -3.29 5.61
N SER A 87 9.02 -3.28 5.50
CA SER A 87 8.18 -4.21 4.76
C SER A 87 7.55 -3.53 3.52
N PRO A 88 6.99 -4.29 2.57
CA PRO A 88 6.32 -3.70 1.42
C PRO A 88 5.24 -2.70 1.83
N GLY A 89 5.26 -1.52 1.21
CA GLY A 89 4.32 -0.43 1.46
C GLY A 89 4.67 0.47 2.66
N ASP A 90 5.69 0.13 3.47
CA ASP A 90 6.11 0.97 4.57
C ASP A 90 6.60 2.34 4.08
N LYS A 91 6.42 3.36 4.93
CA LYS A 91 6.83 4.73 4.63
C LYS A 91 7.70 5.31 5.74
N ILE A 92 8.72 6.06 5.35
CA ILE A 92 9.45 6.95 6.22
C ILE A 92 9.12 8.37 5.80
N LEU A 93 8.53 9.14 6.70
CA LEU A 93 7.99 10.46 6.44
C LEU A 93 8.73 11.50 7.29
N LEU A 94 9.42 12.42 6.62
CA LEU A 94 10.18 13.49 7.24
C LEU A 94 9.39 14.80 7.15
N LYS A 95 9.34 15.57 8.24
CA LYS A 95 8.58 16.80 8.26
C LYS A 95 9.18 17.87 7.37
N LYS A 96 8.36 18.45 6.50
CA LYS A 96 8.75 19.55 5.61
C LYS A 96 9.18 20.78 6.41
N GLY A 97 10.13 21.51 5.84
CA GLY A 97 10.71 22.71 6.47
C GLY A 97 11.75 22.43 7.52
N GLU A 98 12.09 21.17 7.78
CA GLU A 98 13.06 20.79 8.80
C GLU A 98 14.35 20.21 8.23
N THR A 99 15.40 20.30 9.04
CA THR A 99 16.72 19.73 8.74
C THR A 99 17.03 18.63 9.74
N PHE A 100 17.34 17.46 9.20
CA PHE A 100 17.71 16.26 9.96
C PHE A 100 19.23 16.06 9.84
N ILE A 101 19.92 16.09 10.96
CA ILE A 101 21.37 15.83 11.00
C ILE A 101 21.58 14.36 11.34
N GLY A 102 22.30 13.65 10.48
CA GLY A 102 22.62 12.25 10.69
C GLY A 102 22.45 11.41 9.44
N GLU A 103 22.56 10.11 9.62
CA GLU A 103 22.39 9.12 8.55
C GLU A 103 20.97 8.55 8.55
N LEU A 104 20.33 8.57 7.42
CA LEU A 104 19.12 7.79 7.17
C LEU A 104 19.52 6.35 6.77
N TYR A 105 19.23 5.39 7.62
CA TYR A 105 19.53 3.98 7.35
C TYR A 105 18.28 3.25 6.85
N LEU A 106 18.38 2.64 5.67
CA LEU A 106 17.28 1.93 5.03
C LEU A 106 17.60 0.44 4.90
N ASN A 107 16.75 -0.41 5.48
CA ASN A 107 16.85 -1.86 5.39
C ASN A 107 15.46 -2.46 5.21
N GLY A 108 15.19 -3.04 4.05
CA GLY A 108 13.91 -3.66 3.76
C GLY A 108 13.67 -3.87 2.27
N THR A 109 12.67 -4.64 1.95
CA THR A 109 12.33 -4.98 0.57
C THR A 109 10.85 -4.70 0.33
N GLY A 110 10.59 -3.76 -0.58
CA GLY A 110 9.25 -3.51 -1.11
C GLY A 110 8.90 -4.45 -2.26
N THR A 111 7.77 -4.22 -2.89
CA THR A 111 7.37 -4.85 -4.16
C THR A 111 7.07 -3.78 -5.20
N ALA A 112 6.85 -4.17 -6.45
CA ALA A 112 6.48 -3.22 -7.50
C ALA A 112 5.12 -2.56 -7.21
N GLU A 113 4.19 -3.31 -6.60
CA GLU A 113 2.85 -2.86 -6.23
C GLU A 113 2.81 -2.10 -4.90
N ALA A 114 3.78 -2.37 -4.02
CA ALA A 114 3.90 -1.77 -2.70
C ALA A 114 5.39 -1.43 -2.39
N PRO A 115 5.97 -0.42 -3.06
CA PRO A 115 7.33 0.01 -2.78
C PRO A 115 7.43 0.62 -1.37
N ILE A 116 8.64 0.56 -0.79
CA ILE A 116 8.95 1.35 0.40
C ILE A 116 9.14 2.79 -0.05
N ILE A 117 8.51 3.75 0.65
CA ILE A 117 8.54 5.16 0.25
C ILE A 117 9.20 6.00 1.34
N ILE A 118 10.17 6.81 0.95
CA ILE A 118 10.76 7.86 1.78
C ILE A 118 10.34 9.20 1.20
N ASP A 119 9.63 10.01 1.98
CA ASP A 119 8.99 11.23 1.48
C ASP A 119 8.93 12.34 2.56
N GLY A 120 8.60 13.55 2.12
CA GLY A 120 8.25 14.64 3.01
C GLY A 120 6.78 14.62 3.41
N TYR A 121 6.44 15.02 4.65
CA TYR A 121 5.06 15.21 5.08
C TYR A 121 4.82 16.61 5.65
N GLY A 122 3.55 17.03 5.68
CA GLY A 122 3.10 18.35 6.11
C GLY A 122 2.86 19.30 4.93
N ASP A 123 2.03 20.31 5.17
CA ASP A 123 1.49 21.19 4.12
C ASP A 123 2.37 22.40 3.83
N LYS A 124 3.38 22.69 4.67
CA LYS A 124 4.18 23.91 4.61
C LYS A 124 5.68 23.64 4.74
N GLY A 125 6.45 24.49 4.10
CA GLY A 125 7.90 24.45 4.12
C GLY A 125 8.50 23.89 2.82
N HIS A 126 9.83 24.03 2.71
CA HIS A 126 10.62 23.38 1.68
C HIS A 126 10.68 21.86 1.96
N ASP A 127 11.19 21.11 1.02
CA ASP A 127 11.44 19.68 1.22
C ASP A 127 12.39 19.47 2.40
N PRO A 128 12.22 18.40 3.21
CA PRO A 128 13.08 18.13 4.34
C PRO A 128 14.51 17.85 3.87
N CYS A 129 15.46 18.41 4.60
CA CYS A 129 16.88 18.27 4.28
C CYS A 129 17.55 17.26 5.21
N ILE A 130 18.23 16.27 4.65
CA ILE A 130 19.09 15.34 5.39
C ILE A 130 20.54 15.79 5.20
N ILE A 131 21.22 16.09 6.32
CA ILE A 131 22.64 16.43 6.34
C ILE A 131 23.39 15.29 7.03
N GLY A 132 24.25 14.60 6.28
CA GLY A 132 25.15 13.59 6.84
C GLY A 132 26.10 14.18 7.90
N TYR A 133 26.52 13.33 8.83
CA TYR A 133 27.53 13.74 9.81
C TYR A 133 28.85 14.09 9.14
N ASP A 134 29.60 15.01 9.75
CA ASP A 134 30.90 15.47 9.26
C ASP A 134 31.87 14.32 8.93
N GLN A 135 31.85 13.27 9.75
CA GLN A 135 32.71 12.11 9.61
C GLN A 135 31.99 10.91 8.97
N SER A 136 30.75 11.09 8.52
CA SER A 136 30.02 10.01 7.85
C SER A 136 30.32 9.94 6.35
N PRO A 137 30.58 8.76 5.80
CA PRO A 137 30.68 8.59 4.36
C PRO A 137 29.34 8.74 3.63
N TYR A 138 28.19 8.66 4.35
CA TYR A 138 26.85 8.67 3.76
C TYR A 138 25.91 9.61 4.51
N ALA A 139 24.99 10.27 3.79
CA ALA A 139 23.79 10.89 4.36
C ALA A 139 22.61 9.90 4.36
N VAL A 140 22.50 9.07 3.30
CA VAL A 140 21.57 7.96 3.21
C VAL A 140 22.34 6.68 2.95
N TYR A 141 22.07 5.65 3.73
CA TYR A 141 22.66 4.32 3.58
C TYR A 141 21.59 3.28 3.31
N VAL A 142 21.62 2.69 2.13
CA VAL A 142 20.68 1.65 1.71
C VAL A 142 21.37 0.29 1.78
N TYR A 143 20.89 -0.59 2.66
CA TYR A 143 21.50 -1.88 2.91
C TYR A 143 20.51 -3.01 2.67
N ASN A 144 20.91 -3.97 1.83
CA ASN A 144 20.14 -5.19 1.55
C ASN A 144 18.67 -4.90 1.26
N SER A 145 18.42 -3.98 0.33
CA SER A 145 17.11 -3.41 0.07
C SER A 145 16.78 -3.40 -1.42
N SER A 146 15.48 -3.45 -1.73
CA SER A 146 14.98 -3.32 -3.09
C SER A 146 13.59 -2.66 -3.10
N GLN A 147 13.20 -2.13 -4.26
CA GLN A 147 11.90 -1.45 -4.45
C GLN A 147 11.68 -0.34 -3.42
N ILE A 148 12.66 0.58 -3.36
CA ILE A 148 12.62 1.79 -2.53
C ILE A 148 12.47 3.00 -3.43
N THR A 149 11.57 3.91 -3.07
CA THR A 149 11.40 5.22 -3.69
C THR A 149 11.79 6.29 -2.68
N ILE A 150 12.75 7.15 -3.05
CA ILE A 150 13.16 8.34 -2.28
C ILE A 150 12.73 9.55 -3.10
N GLN A 151 11.91 10.42 -2.54
CA GLN A 151 11.36 11.56 -3.24
C GLN A 151 11.11 12.75 -2.30
N ASN A 152 11.05 13.96 -2.88
CA ASN A 152 10.75 15.21 -2.17
C ASN A 152 11.65 15.42 -0.95
N LEU A 153 12.97 15.17 -1.10
CA LEU A 153 13.98 15.34 -0.08
C LEU A 153 15.20 16.07 -0.66
N GLU A 154 15.81 16.93 0.14
CA GLU A 154 17.15 17.43 -0.08
C GLU A 154 18.15 16.56 0.69
N ILE A 155 19.20 16.08 0.02
CA ILE A 155 20.22 15.22 0.62
C ILE A 155 21.58 15.88 0.44
N VAL A 156 22.22 16.21 1.57
CA VAL A 156 23.51 16.90 1.62
C VAL A 156 24.50 16.07 2.43
N ASN A 157 25.67 15.85 1.88
CA ASN A 157 26.77 15.20 2.61
C ASN A 157 28.07 15.97 2.45
N THR A 158 28.09 17.17 3.00
CA THR A 158 29.26 18.07 3.00
C THR A 158 29.83 18.17 4.42
N GLY A 159 31.10 17.86 4.59
CA GLY A 159 31.84 18.09 5.83
C GLY A 159 32.98 19.06 5.60
N LYS A 160 33.64 19.50 6.68
CA LYS A 160 34.81 20.42 6.64
C LYS A 160 35.94 19.85 5.79
N ASP A 161 36.15 18.54 5.88
CA ASP A 161 37.19 17.84 5.16
C ASP A 161 36.60 16.95 4.07
N ARG A 162 37.30 16.91 2.95
CA ARG A 162 36.92 16.01 1.85
C ARG A 162 37.34 14.58 2.20
N LEU A 163 36.41 13.78 2.66
CA LEU A 163 36.68 12.37 2.93
C LEU A 163 36.62 11.56 1.62
N PRO A 164 37.59 10.67 1.37
CA PRO A 164 37.49 9.71 0.26
C PRO A 164 36.23 8.82 0.41
N GLY A 165 35.52 8.64 -0.70
CA GLY A 165 34.33 7.80 -0.72
C GLY A 165 33.06 8.41 -0.08
N ARG A 166 33.05 9.70 0.26
CA ARG A 166 31.86 10.39 0.72
C ARG A 166 30.83 10.50 -0.40
N THR A 167 29.62 10.05 -0.16
CA THR A 167 28.48 10.12 -1.09
C THR A 167 27.24 10.68 -0.40
N GLY A 168 26.27 11.21 -1.14
CA GLY A 168 24.95 11.58 -0.62
C GLY A 168 24.09 10.34 -0.33
N VAL A 169 24.16 9.39 -1.24
CA VAL A 169 23.42 8.12 -1.22
C VAL A 169 24.37 6.98 -1.57
#